data_cde3e1917c3d0933efcd5cb28a100f8f
#
_entry.id   cde3e1917c3d0933efcd5cb28a100f8f
#
_cell.length_a   1.000
_cell.length_b   1.000
_cell.length_c   1.000
_cell.angle_alpha   90.00
_cell.angle_beta   90.00
_cell.angle_gamma   90.00
#
_symmetry.space_group_name_H-M   'P 1'
#
loop_
_entity.id
_entity.type
_entity.pdbx_description
1 polymer ?
#
loop_
_entity_poly.entity_id
_entity_poly.type
_entity_poly.pdbx_seq_one_letter_code
_entity_poly.pdbx_strand_id
1 'polypeptide(L)'
;MTKADVIAQISEKTGVDKGDVQQTLESFFTVVKDSLSEGENLYVRGFGSFINKKRARKVARNISKGTSMIIDEHFVPSFKPAKVFVEQVKGNVTSLPEDEGED
;
A
#
# COMPACT_ATOMS: atom_id res chain seq x y z
N MET A 1 -11.48 -7.82 1.13
CA MET A 1 -11.52 -7.11 2.41
C MET A 1 -11.38 -5.62 2.19
N THR A 2 -12.25 -4.83 2.80
CA THR A 2 -12.27 -3.39 2.62
C THR A 2 -11.82 -2.69 3.90
N LYS A 3 -11.68 -1.36 3.84
CA LYS A 3 -11.36 -0.58 5.03
C LYS A 3 -12.41 -0.79 6.11
N ALA A 4 -13.69 -0.86 5.73
CA ALA A 4 -14.76 -1.09 6.68
C ALA A 4 -14.62 -2.45 7.37
N ASP A 5 -14.21 -3.47 6.61
CA ASP A 5 -13.98 -4.80 7.17
C ASP A 5 -12.82 -4.78 8.16
N VAL A 6 -11.76 -4.05 7.85
CA VAL A 6 -10.61 -3.94 8.74
C VAL A 6 -11.02 -3.27 10.06
N ILE A 7 -11.79 -2.19 9.95
CA ILE A 7 -12.26 -1.47 11.14
C ILE A 7 -13.10 -2.39 12.04
N ALA A 8 -14.00 -3.16 11.41
CA ALA A 8 -14.85 -4.08 12.17
C ALA A 8 -14.01 -5.16 12.87
N GLN A 9 -13.02 -5.71 12.19
CA GLN A 9 -12.17 -6.74 12.78
C GLN A 9 -11.34 -6.19 13.93
N ILE A 10 -10.77 -4.99 13.77
CA ILE A 10 -9.98 -4.40 14.84
C ILE A 10 -10.86 -4.12 16.06
N SER A 11 -12.03 -3.55 15.82
CA SER A 11 -12.95 -3.26 16.91
C SER A 11 -13.31 -4.53 17.67
N GLU A 12 -13.57 -5.60 16.94
CA GLU A 12 -13.92 -6.87 17.56
C GLU A 12 -12.76 -7.45 18.38
N LYS A 13 -11.56 -7.39 17.84
CA LYS A 13 -10.40 -7.97 18.51
C LYS A 13 -9.95 -7.17 19.73
N THR A 14 -10.13 -5.87 19.69
CA THR A 14 -9.58 -5.00 20.75
C THR A 14 -10.62 -4.49 21.73
N GLY A 15 -11.89 -4.53 21.34
CA GLY A 15 -12.94 -3.92 22.16
C GLY A 15 -13.00 -2.41 22.01
N VAL A 16 -12.17 -1.83 21.14
CA VAL A 16 -12.21 -0.39 20.91
C VAL A 16 -13.39 -0.06 19.99
N ASP A 17 -14.09 1.02 20.32
CA ASP A 17 -15.25 1.45 19.56
C ASP A 17 -14.90 1.68 18.07
N LYS A 18 -15.82 1.30 17.19
CA LYS A 18 -15.57 1.41 15.75
C LYS A 18 -15.25 2.82 15.31
N GLY A 19 -15.90 3.82 15.92
CA GLY A 19 -15.63 5.22 15.57
C GLY A 19 -14.19 5.60 15.91
N ASP A 20 -13.69 5.14 17.04
CA ASP A 20 -12.32 5.43 17.44
C ASP A 20 -11.33 4.68 16.57
N VAL A 21 -11.65 3.43 16.20
CA VAL A 21 -10.80 2.66 15.29
C VAL A 21 -10.73 3.36 13.94
N GLN A 22 -11.88 3.79 13.43
CA GLN A 22 -11.95 4.45 12.14
C GLN A 22 -11.09 5.72 12.14
N GLN A 23 -11.25 6.54 13.16
CA GLN A 23 -10.50 7.79 13.26
C GLN A 23 -9.01 7.53 13.32
N THR A 24 -8.59 6.56 14.12
CA THR A 24 -7.19 6.22 14.27
C THR A 24 -6.60 5.68 12.97
N LEU A 25 -7.32 4.77 12.32
CA LEU A 25 -6.83 4.16 11.09
C LEU A 25 -6.74 5.17 9.96
N GLU A 26 -7.74 6.05 9.85
CA GLU A 26 -7.72 7.08 8.81
C GLU A 26 -6.59 8.08 9.06
N SER A 27 -6.32 8.37 10.32
CA SER A 27 -5.18 9.24 10.66
C SER A 27 -3.86 8.59 10.30
N PHE A 28 -3.76 7.27 10.48
CA PHE A 28 -2.55 6.54 10.09
C PHE A 28 -2.31 6.66 8.59
N PHE A 29 -3.36 6.48 7.78
CA PHE A 29 -3.22 6.61 6.33
C PHE A 29 -2.80 8.02 5.94
N THR A 30 -3.34 9.03 6.62
CA THR A 30 -2.96 10.40 6.34
C THR A 30 -1.49 10.65 6.69
N VAL A 31 -1.04 10.14 7.82
CA VAL A 31 0.38 10.28 8.22
C VAL A 31 1.29 9.62 7.19
N VAL A 32 0.91 8.43 6.70
CA VAL A 32 1.72 7.75 5.68
C VAL A 32 1.79 8.58 4.40
N LYS A 33 0.64 9.09 3.95
CA LYS A 33 0.61 9.88 2.72
C LYS A 33 1.44 11.15 2.87
N ASP A 34 1.30 11.84 3.97
CA ASP A 34 2.03 13.08 4.19
C ASP A 34 3.52 12.84 4.30
N SER A 35 3.91 11.79 5.02
CA SER A 35 5.32 11.46 5.19
C SER A 35 5.98 11.21 3.84
N LEU A 36 5.37 10.36 3.02
CA LEU A 36 5.94 10.06 1.71
C LEU A 36 5.90 11.26 0.78
N SER A 37 4.87 12.09 0.90
CA SER A 37 4.76 13.31 0.09
C SER A 37 5.87 14.30 0.40
N GLU A 38 6.43 14.21 1.60
CA GLU A 38 7.53 15.09 2.01
C GLU A 38 8.90 14.42 1.78
N GLY A 39 8.90 13.26 1.14
CA GLY A 39 10.15 12.55 0.85
C GLY A 39 10.65 11.68 1.98
N GLU A 40 9.85 11.46 3.00
CA GLU A 40 10.26 10.73 4.18
C GLU A 40 9.65 9.35 4.18
N ASN A 41 10.49 8.32 4.26
CA ASN A 41 10.02 6.94 4.31
C ASN A 41 9.57 6.58 5.72
N LEU A 42 8.66 5.60 5.81
CA LEU A 42 8.13 5.16 7.09
C LEU A 42 8.44 3.69 7.29
N TYR A 43 9.05 3.35 8.41
CA TYR A 43 9.45 1.98 8.70
C TYR A 43 8.65 1.44 9.88
N VAL A 44 8.00 0.29 9.67
CA VAL A 44 7.23 -0.37 10.74
C VAL A 44 7.88 -1.72 11.01
N ARG A 45 8.54 -1.81 12.15
CA ARG A 45 9.31 -2.99 12.50
C ARG A 45 8.44 -4.24 12.47
N GLY A 46 8.91 -5.28 11.78
CA GLY A 46 8.20 -6.54 11.70
C GLY A 46 7.09 -6.57 10.69
N PHE A 47 6.74 -5.42 10.11
CA PHE A 47 5.68 -5.35 9.12
C PHE A 47 6.23 -4.98 7.75
N GLY A 48 6.91 -3.86 7.66
CA GLY A 48 7.47 -3.44 6.39
C GLY A 48 7.74 -1.95 6.36
N SER A 49 8.05 -1.47 5.16
CA SER A 49 8.40 -0.07 4.96
C SER A 49 7.55 0.52 3.86
N PHE A 50 7.07 1.74 4.08
CA PHE A 50 6.43 2.53 3.04
C PHE A 50 7.50 3.48 2.52
N ILE A 51 7.86 3.35 1.25
CA ILE A 51 8.99 4.06 0.70
C ILE A 51 8.63 4.78 -0.58
N ASN A 52 9.41 5.80 -0.90
CA ASN A 52 9.35 6.45 -2.20
C ASN A 52 10.23 5.66 -3.16
N LYS A 53 9.63 5.16 -4.23
CA LYS A 53 10.35 4.38 -5.22
C LYS A 53 10.48 5.21 -6.49
N LYS A 54 11.70 5.32 -7.00
CA LYS A 54 11.93 6.10 -8.19
C LYS A 54 11.54 5.31 -9.42
N ARG A 55 10.77 5.95 -10.29
CA ARG A 55 10.42 5.41 -11.61
C ARG A 55 11.23 6.16 -12.63
N ALA A 56 11.99 5.42 -13.46
CA ALA A 56 12.84 6.02 -14.46
C ALA A 56 12.01 6.66 -15.58
N ARG A 57 12.61 7.63 -16.25
CA ARG A 57 12.03 8.25 -17.43
C ARG A 57 11.80 7.17 -18.48
N LYS A 58 10.66 7.23 -19.13
CA LYS A 58 10.37 6.28 -20.20
C LYS A 58 9.51 6.93 -21.27
N VAL A 59 9.50 6.31 -22.45
CA VAL A 59 8.66 6.73 -23.55
C VAL A 59 7.46 5.80 -23.59
N ALA A 60 6.27 6.38 -23.50
CA ALA A 60 5.03 5.63 -23.62
C ALA A 60 4.44 5.91 -25.00
N ARG A 61 3.79 4.91 -25.57
CA ARG A 61 3.20 5.07 -26.88
C ARG A 61 1.68 5.03 -26.76
N ASN A 62 1.03 6.01 -27.39
CA ASN A 62 -0.42 6.02 -27.46
C ASN A 62 -0.81 5.36 -28.76
N ILE A 63 -1.27 4.12 -28.68
CA ILE A 63 -1.56 3.32 -29.85
C ILE A 63 -2.69 3.91 -30.69
N SER A 64 -3.72 4.43 -30.03
CA SER A 64 -4.89 4.91 -30.74
C SER A 64 -4.60 6.20 -31.52
N LYS A 65 -3.65 7.02 -31.06
CA LYS A 65 -3.29 8.25 -31.74
C LYS A 65 -2.02 8.12 -32.54
N GLY A 66 -1.31 7.01 -32.42
CA GLY A 66 -0.07 6.82 -33.13
C GLY A 66 1.04 7.76 -32.70
N THR A 67 0.94 8.34 -31.49
CA THR A 67 1.93 9.26 -30.98
C THR A 67 2.65 8.65 -29.80
N SER A 68 3.81 9.21 -29.46
CA SER A 68 4.52 8.81 -28.27
C SER A 68 4.58 10.01 -27.32
N MET A 69 4.69 9.71 -26.02
CA MET A 69 4.83 10.76 -25.03
C MET A 69 5.93 10.35 -24.08
N ILE A 70 6.58 11.33 -23.49
CA ILE A 70 7.66 11.11 -22.55
C ILE A 70 7.08 11.22 -21.15
N ILE A 71 7.34 10.20 -20.33
CA ILE A 71 7.00 10.24 -18.91
C ILE A 71 8.30 10.46 -18.17
N ASP A 72 8.44 11.63 -17.55
CA ASP A 72 9.67 11.97 -16.83
C ASP A 72 9.83 11.09 -15.60
N GLU A 73 11.06 11.01 -15.12
CA GLU A 73 11.28 10.27 -13.88
C GLU A 73 10.50 10.91 -12.74
N HIS A 74 10.01 10.09 -11.85
CA HIS A 74 9.19 10.54 -10.74
C HIS A 74 9.22 9.50 -9.63
N PHE A 75 8.68 9.84 -8.46
CA PHE A 75 8.62 8.94 -7.33
C PHE A 75 7.18 8.50 -7.10
N VAL A 76 7.03 7.24 -6.71
CA VAL A 76 5.70 6.68 -6.38
C VAL A 76 5.79 5.99 -5.02
N PRO A 77 4.68 5.92 -4.29
CA PRO A 77 4.68 5.17 -3.03
C PRO A 77 4.79 3.68 -3.32
N SER A 78 5.51 2.98 -2.47
CA SER A 78 5.68 1.54 -2.59
C SER A 78 5.75 0.94 -1.19
N PHE A 79 5.26 -0.28 -1.03
CA PHE A 79 5.35 -0.98 0.23
C PHE A 79 6.31 -2.15 0.08
N LYS A 80 7.32 -2.20 0.95
CA LYS A 80 8.28 -3.29 0.98
C LYS A 80 8.04 -4.08 2.26
N PRO A 81 7.51 -5.31 2.17
CA PRO A 81 7.22 -6.07 3.39
C PRO A 81 8.49 -6.49 4.11
N ALA A 82 8.41 -6.60 5.43
CA ALA A 82 9.50 -7.10 6.22
C ALA A 82 9.68 -8.59 5.95
N LYS A 83 10.90 -9.09 6.17
CA LYS A 83 11.22 -10.48 5.90
C LYS A 83 10.29 -11.43 6.66
N VAL A 84 10.02 -11.15 7.94
CA VAL A 84 9.15 -12.02 8.72
C VAL A 84 7.74 -12.07 8.17
N PHE A 85 7.26 -10.96 7.60
CA PHE A 85 5.96 -10.91 6.97
C PHE A 85 5.95 -11.75 5.70
N VAL A 86 7.01 -11.62 4.89
CA VAL A 86 7.14 -12.42 3.66
C VAL A 86 7.14 -13.91 4.00
N GLU A 87 7.89 -14.30 5.01
CA GLU A 87 7.97 -15.70 5.40
C GLU A 87 6.64 -16.23 5.91
N GLN A 88 5.90 -15.41 6.62
CA GLN A 88 4.59 -15.80 7.13
C GLN A 88 3.63 -16.10 6.00
N VAL A 89 3.58 -15.24 4.99
CA VAL A 89 2.70 -15.44 3.84
C VAL A 89 3.15 -16.67 3.05
N LYS A 90 4.46 -16.78 2.81
CA LYS A 90 5.02 -17.89 2.05
C LYS A 90 4.71 -19.23 2.71
N GLY A 91 4.71 -19.28 4.03
CA GLY A 91 4.45 -20.51 4.74
C GLY A 91 2.98 -20.90 4.81
N ASN A 92 2.07 -19.92 4.63
CA ASN A 92 0.64 -20.18 4.80
C ASN A 92 -0.15 -20.19 3.51
N VAL A 93 0.37 -19.63 2.43
CA VAL A 93 -0.36 -19.55 1.17
C VAL A 93 0.38 -20.38 0.13
N THR A 94 -0.19 -21.52 -0.23
CA THR A 94 0.41 -22.39 -1.24
C THR A 94 -0.34 -22.32 -2.56
N SER A 95 -1.55 -21.75 -2.57
CA SER A 95 -2.29 -21.51 -3.81
C SER A 95 -3.23 -20.35 -3.52
N LEU A 96 -3.58 -19.61 -4.58
CA LEU A 96 -4.46 -18.47 -4.43
C LEU A 96 -5.84 -18.77 -4.97
N PRO A 97 -6.86 -18.19 -4.37
CA PRO A 97 -8.17 -18.23 -4.99
C PRO A 97 -8.11 -17.38 -6.26
N GLU A 98 -9.15 -17.49 -7.08
CA GLU A 98 -9.20 -16.72 -8.29
C GLU A 98 -9.13 -15.24 -7.97
N ASP A 99 -8.30 -14.50 -8.73
CA ASP A 99 -8.09 -13.09 -8.48
C ASP A 99 -9.36 -12.31 -8.77
N GLU A 100 -9.78 -11.48 -7.83
CA GLU A 100 -10.95 -10.66 -8.01
C GLU A 100 -10.62 -9.30 -8.57
N GLY A 101 -9.42 -9.04 -8.82
CA GLY A 101 -8.97 -7.90 -9.57
C GLY A 101 -9.19 -6.59 -8.95
N GLU A 102 -9.09 -6.32 -7.83
CA GLU A 102 -9.26 -5.12 -7.35
C GLU A 102 -8.21 -4.26 -7.36
N ASP A 103 -8.16 -3.23 -7.34
CA ASP A 103 -7.13 -2.32 -7.32
C ASP A 103 -7.15 -1.32 -6.35
#